data_eacf6e1e6321d13ce79f9963c8e5a7db
#
_entry.id   eacf6e1e6321d13ce79f9963c8e5a7db
#
_cell.length_a   1.000
_cell.length_b   1.000
_cell.length_c   1.000
_cell.angle_alpha   90.00
_cell.angle_beta   90.00
_cell.angle_gamma   90.00
#
_symmetry.space_group_name_H-M   'P 1'
#
loop_
_entity.id
_entity.type
_entity.pdbx_description
1 polymer ?
#
loop_
_entity_poly.entity_id
_entity_poly.type
_entity_poly.pdbx_seq_one_letter_code
_entity_poly.pdbx_strand_id
1 'polypeptide(L)'
;IEFKSVIADQYMIASKIKADSYISYHSAFDYYGVKNQMFYVVYVSSKKRFENFEFEGYDYMFVNSRYNFGIIQRGKVRVTDKERTVIDCIDKTELAGGDEELLLCLELMGKLDGEKILEYLKHYNSQKLYAKVGFMLELLNDGFGIDEKVIEECRNNINERTYYFDNETKRNENKYVNKWNLVVPKIFLTRGRTLHW
;
A
#
# COMPACT_ATOMS: atom_id res chain seq x y z
N ILE A 1 -37.15 -15.32 -20.70
CA ILE A 1 -36.67 -14.40 -19.62
C ILE A 1 -35.17 -14.68 -19.49
N GLU A 2 -34.35 -13.86 -20.18
CA GLU A 2 -32.92 -13.90 -19.99
C GLU A 2 -32.60 -13.37 -18.59
N PHE A 3 -32.18 -14.26 -17.71
CA PHE A 3 -31.49 -13.86 -16.50
C PHE A 3 -30.14 -13.26 -16.92
N LYS A 4 -30.04 -11.95 -17.04
CA LYS A 4 -28.74 -11.28 -16.96
C LYS A 4 -28.17 -11.64 -15.59
N SER A 5 -27.26 -12.61 -15.56
CA SER A 5 -26.42 -12.85 -14.41
C SER A 5 -25.65 -11.55 -14.19
N VAL A 6 -26.00 -10.80 -13.15
CA VAL A 6 -25.15 -9.72 -12.66
C VAL A 6 -23.91 -10.43 -12.14
N ILE A 7 -22.85 -10.47 -12.95
CA ILE A 7 -21.53 -10.92 -12.49
C ILE A 7 -21.20 -9.96 -11.35
N ALA A 8 -21.23 -10.47 -10.13
CA ALA A 8 -20.90 -9.65 -8.98
C ALA A 8 -19.41 -9.34 -9.08
N ASP A 9 -19.08 -8.06 -9.22
CA ASP A 9 -17.73 -7.56 -9.19
C ASP A 9 -17.02 -8.09 -7.91
N GLN A 10 -15.81 -8.65 -8.04
CA GLN A 10 -15.01 -9.21 -6.95
C GLN A 10 -14.89 -8.24 -5.77
N TYR A 11 -14.90 -6.95 -6.02
CA TYR A 11 -14.80 -5.91 -5.00
C TYR A 11 -16.10 -5.72 -4.21
N MET A 12 -17.25 -5.91 -4.88
CA MET A 12 -18.54 -5.91 -4.21
C MET A 12 -18.69 -7.13 -3.30
N ILE A 13 -18.23 -8.30 -3.74
CA ILE A 13 -18.20 -9.52 -2.94
C ILE A 13 -17.33 -9.28 -1.69
N ALA A 14 -16.07 -8.84 -1.89
CA ALA A 14 -15.14 -8.54 -0.81
C ALA A 14 -15.73 -7.61 0.25
N SER A 15 -16.45 -6.57 -0.18
CA SER A 15 -17.07 -5.57 0.70
C SER A 15 -18.28 -6.09 1.48
N LYS A 16 -18.76 -7.31 1.19
CA LYS A 16 -19.97 -7.93 1.81
C LYS A 16 -19.66 -9.16 2.64
N ILE A 17 -18.44 -9.67 2.67
CA ILE A 17 -18.04 -10.87 3.45
C ILE A 17 -18.36 -10.68 4.94
N LYS A 18 -18.03 -9.51 5.49
CA LYS A 18 -18.40 -9.08 6.85
C LYS A 18 -18.93 -7.65 6.80
N ALA A 19 -19.66 -7.24 7.80
CA ALA A 19 -20.24 -5.89 7.87
C ALA A 19 -19.17 -4.78 7.86
N ASP A 20 -17.95 -5.08 8.35
CA ASP A 20 -16.81 -4.16 8.40
C ASP A 20 -15.74 -4.44 7.34
N SER A 21 -15.96 -5.39 6.41
CA SER A 21 -15.02 -5.73 5.36
C SER A 21 -14.76 -4.58 4.39
N TYR A 22 -13.51 -4.47 3.96
CA TYR A 22 -13.07 -3.54 2.92
C TYR A 22 -11.85 -4.08 2.17
N ILE A 23 -11.66 -3.62 0.95
CA ILE A 23 -10.54 -3.95 0.08
C ILE A 23 -9.31 -3.17 0.52
N SER A 24 -8.14 -3.82 0.51
CA SER A 24 -6.87 -3.26 0.98
C SER A 24 -5.68 -3.81 0.19
N TYR A 25 -4.50 -3.24 0.42
CA TYR A 25 -3.23 -3.66 -0.17
C TYR A 25 -3.26 -3.71 -1.70
N HIS A 26 -2.69 -4.74 -2.34
CA HIS A 26 -2.64 -4.85 -3.80
C HIS A 26 -4.03 -4.80 -4.44
N SER A 27 -5.07 -5.36 -3.80
CA SER A 27 -6.44 -5.28 -4.33
C SER A 27 -7.00 -3.86 -4.33
N ALA A 28 -6.51 -2.97 -3.48
CA ALA A 28 -6.83 -1.54 -3.56
C ALA A 28 -6.06 -0.86 -4.71
N PHE A 29 -4.80 -1.23 -4.99
CA PHE A 29 -4.10 -0.80 -6.20
C PHE A 29 -4.86 -1.21 -7.47
N ASP A 30 -5.32 -2.46 -7.52
CA ASP A 30 -6.15 -2.95 -8.63
C ASP A 30 -7.45 -2.15 -8.77
N TYR A 31 -8.14 -1.90 -7.66
CA TYR A 31 -9.36 -1.07 -7.64
C TYR A 31 -9.12 0.35 -8.17
N TYR A 32 -7.96 0.95 -7.88
CA TYR A 32 -7.57 2.26 -8.41
C TYR A 32 -7.03 2.22 -9.85
N GLY A 33 -6.89 1.03 -10.43
CA GLY A 33 -6.37 0.85 -11.79
C GLY A 33 -4.87 1.12 -11.94
N VAL A 34 -4.12 1.00 -10.84
CA VAL A 34 -2.66 1.26 -10.81
C VAL A 34 -1.83 -0.02 -10.67
N LYS A 35 -2.44 -1.20 -10.71
CA LYS A 35 -1.71 -2.46 -10.74
C LYS A 35 -0.89 -2.59 -12.02
N ASN A 36 0.28 -3.21 -11.91
CA ASN A 36 1.09 -3.58 -13.06
C ASN A 36 0.94 -5.07 -13.41
N GLN A 37 0.84 -5.94 -12.40
CA GLN A 37 0.63 -7.37 -12.57
C GLN A 37 -0.81 -7.76 -12.23
N MET A 38 -1.30 -8.85 -12.86
CA MET A 38 -2.61 -9.40 -12.56
C MET A 38 -2.48 -10.46 -11.47
N PHE A 39 -3.19 -10.26 -10.37
CA PHE A 39 -3.32 -11.23 -9.29
C PHE A 39 -4.77 -11.68 -9.17
N TYR A 40 -4.98 -12.98 -9.01
CA TYR A 40 -6.29 -13.56 -8.73
C TYR A 40 -6.57 -13.66 -7.22
N VAL A 41 -5.96 -12.75 -6.44
CA VAL A 41 -6.10 -12.66 -4.99
C VAL A 41 -6.78 -11.34 -4.63
N VAL A 42 -7.81 -11.42 -3.79
CA VAL A 42 -8.50 -10.25 -3.23
C VAL A 42 -8.20 -10.17 -1.74
N TYR A 43 -7.37 -9.22 -1.33
CA TYR A 43 -7.08 -8.95 0.08
C TYR A 43 -8.24 -8.17 0.71
N VAL A 44 -8.87 -8.81 1.70
CA VAL A 44 -10.03 -8.28 2.40
C VAL A 44 -9.72 -8.05 3.86
N SER A 45 -9.66 -6.79 4.26
CA SER A 45 -9.45 -6.42 5.65
C SER A 45 -10.78 -6.38 6.42
N SER A 46 -10.77 -6.95 7.63
CA SER A 46 -11.89 -6.94 8.57
C SER A 46 -11.38 -7.14 10.00
N LYS A 47 -12.10 -6.63 11.00
CA LYS A 47 -11.85 -6.95 12.42
C LYS A 47 -12.36 -8.34 12.77
N LYS A 48 -13.39 -8.80 12.06
CA LYS A 48 -14.00 -10.12 12.25
C LYS A 48 -13.39 -11.10 11.27
N ARG A 49 -12.68 -12.11 11.80
CA ARG A 49 -12.06 -13.16 10.99
C ARG A 49 -13.11 -13.91 10.16
N PHE A 50 -12.73 -14.25 8.93
CA PHE A 50 -13.39 -15.22 8.06
C PHE A 50 -12.35 -16.20 7.53
N GLU A 51 -12.77 -17.38 7.09
CA GLU A 51 -11.88 -18.34 6.42
C GLU A 51 -11.65 -17.90 4.98
N ASN A 52 -10.40 -18.03 4.51
CA ASN A 52 -10.07 -17.77 3.11
C ASN A 52 -10.85 -18.74 2.21
N PHE A 53 -11.31 -18.26 1.08
CA PHE A 53 -12.10 -19.06 0.14
C PHE A 53 -11.86 -18.60 -1.29
N GLU A 54 -12.08 -19.52 -2.23
CA GLU A 54 -12.12 -19.23 -3.65
C GLU A 54 -13.56 -19.02 -4.10
N PHE A 55 -13.78 -18.01 -4.94
CA PHE A 55 -15.06 -17.80 -5.61
C PHE A 55 -14.84 -17.10 -6.96
N GLU A 56 -15.43 -17.67 -8.04
CA GLU A 56 -15.34 -17.16 -9.42
C GLU A 56 -13.89 -16.92 -9.89
N GLY A 57 -12.97 -17.80 -9.50
CA GLY A 57 -11.55 -17.74 -9.89
C GLY A 57 -10.72 -16.72 -9.12
N TYR A 58 -11.24 -16.17 -8.03
CA TYR A 58 -10.50 -15.29 -7.11
C TYR A 58 -10.37 -15.90 -5.72
N ASP A 59 -9.17 -15.82 -5.16
CA ASP A 59 -8.89 -16.18 -3.77
C ASP A 59 -9.15 -14.99 -2.85
N TYR A 60 -10.14 -15.08 -1.97
CA TYR A 60 -10.44 -14.05 -0.98
C TYR A 60 -9.65 -14.31 0.29
N MET A 61 -8.64 -13.45 0.53
CA MET A 61 -7.68 -13.60 1.62
C MET A 61 -7.97 -12.63 2.75
N PHE A 62 -8.19 -13.20 3.95
CA PHE A 62 -8.40 -12.41 5.16
C PHE A 62 -7.14 -11.66 5.59
N VAL A 63 -7.28 -10.37 5.86
CA VAL A 63 -6.27 -9.56 6.55
C VAL A 63 -6.88 -8.94 7.80
N ASN A 64 -6.20 -9.10 8.94
CA ASN A 64 -6.68 -8.52 10.18
C ASN A 64 -6.58 -6.99 10.15
N SER A 65 -7.72 -6.30 10.24
CA SER A 65 -7.80 -4.84 10.30
C SER A 65 -7.47 -4.35 11.71
N ARG A 66 -6.37 -3.61 11.84
CA ARG A 66 -5.98 -2.96 13.10
C ARG A 66 -6.59 -1.56 13.25
N TYR A 67 -6.92 -0.91 12.14
CA TYR A 67 -7.31 0.49 12.10
C TYR A 67 -8.63 0.68 11.35
N ASN A 68 -9.36 1.75 11.69
CA ASN A 68 -10.67 2.07 11.11
C ASN A 68 -10.70 3.43 10.39
N PHE A 69 -9.53 4.06 10.16
CA PHE A 69 -9.41 5.30 9.39
C PHE A 69 -9.07 5.01 7.92
N GLY A 70 -9.20 6.00 7.04
CA GLY A 70 -8.84 5.90 5.63
C GLY A 70 -9.62 4.84 4.86
N ILE A 71 -10.85 4.53 5.27
CA ILE A 71 -11.75 3.62 4.58
C ILE A 71 -12.86 4.46 3.95
N ILE A 72 -12.98 4.36 2.63
CA ILE A 72 -14.00 5.08 1.87
C ILE A 72 -15.04 4.14 1.30
N GLN A 73 -16.25 4.65 1.11
CA GLN A 73 -17.34 3.97 0.43
C GLN A 73 -17.53 4.58 -0.95
N ARG A 74 -17.45 3.77 -2.01
CA ARG A 74 -17.78 4.15 -3.38
C ARG A 74 -18.84 3.20 -3.94
N GLY A 75 -20.07 3.67 -3.99
CA GLY A 75 -21.21 2.82 -4.35
C GLY A 75 -21.36 1.67 -3.35
N LYS A 76 -21.24 0.43 -3.83
CA LYS A 76 -21.33 -0.79 -3.01
C LYS A 76 -19.96 -1.30 -2.51
N VAL A 77 -18.86 -0.67 -2.93
CA VAL A 77 -17.49 -1.08 -2.60
C VAL A 77 -16.95 -0.25 -1.46
N ARG A 78 -16.33 -0.91 -0.48
CA ARG A 78 -15.52 -0.30 0.58
C ARG A 78 -14.06 -0.61 0.33
N VAL A 79 -13.21 0.41 0.36
CA VAL A 79 -11.79 0.30 0.03
C VAL A 79 -10.98 1.30 0.85
N THR A 80 -9.70 1.03 1.09
CA THR A 80 -8.78 2.04 1.62
C THR A 80 -8.64 3.19 0.63
N ASP A 81 -8.60 4.44 1.10
CA ASP A 81 -8.27 5.57 0.24
C ASP A 81 -6.82 5.50 -0.27
N LYS A 82 -6.43 6.40 -1.16
CA LYS A 82 -5.11 6.36 -1.80
C LYS A 82 -3.97 6.42 -0.79
N GLU A 83 -4.03 7.37 0.13
CA GLU A 83 -2.99 7.61 1.13
C GLU A 83 -2.84 6.41 2.07
N ARG A 84 -3.96 5.88 2.54
CA ARG A 84 -3.97 4.67 3.36
C ARG A 84 -3.45 3.45 2.59
N THR A 85 -3.84 3.29 1.33
CA THR A 85 -3.38 2.19 0.47
C THR A 85 -1.86 2.23 0.29
N VAL A 86 -1.31 3.41 0.01
CA VAL A 86 0.14 3.61 -0.14
C VAL A 86 0.87 3.23 1.15
N ILE A 87 0.42 3.71 2.31
CA ILE A 87 1.05 3.42 3.59
C ILE A 87 0.97 1.92 3.91
N ASP A 88 -0.19 1.29 3.77
CA ASP A 88 -0.39 -0.14 4.06
C ASP A 88 0.50 -1.02 3.16
N CYS A 89 0.61 -0.70 1.85
CA CYS A 89 1.44 -1.44 0.90
C CYS A 89 2.94 -1.26 1.16
N ILE A 90 3.38 -0.07 1.55
CA ILE A 90 4.75 0.19 1.99
C ILE A 90 5.07 -0.55 3.31
N ASP A 91 4.11 -0.63 4.23
CA ASP A 91 4.29 -1.38 5.48
C ASP A 91 4.46 -2.87 5.23
N LYS A 92 3.61 -3.46 4.39
CA LYS A 92 3.57 -4.89 4.07
C LYS A 92 3.74 -5.16 2.58
N THR A 93 4.96 -5.09 2.13
CA THR A 93 5.33 -5.24 0.71
C THR A 93 4.91 -6.60 0.14
N GLU A 94 4.90 -7.65 0.97
CA GLU A 94 4.42 -8.98 0.60
C GLU A 94 2.94 -9.02 0.19
N LEU A 95 2.12 -8.13 0.75
CA LEU A 95 0.70 -7.99 0.36
C LEU A 95 0.49 -7.00 -0.79
N ALA A 96 1.55 -6.32 -1.21
CA ALA A 96 1.56 -5.42 -2.35
C ALA A 96 2.08 -6.07 -3.65
N GLY A 97 2.40 -7.37 -3.62
CA GLY A 97 2.96 -8.09 -4.75
C GLY A 97 4.50 -8.09 -4.82
N GLY A 98 5.17 -7.67 -3.75
CA GLY A 98 6.64 -7.57 -3.66
C GLY A 98 7.16 -6.20 -4.08
N ASP A 99 8.49 -6.04 -4.01
CA ASP A 99 9.16 -4.74 -4.16
C ASP A 99 8.96 -4.11 -5.55
N GLU A 100 9.04 -4.92 -6.60
CA GLU A 100 8.92 -4.45 -7.98
C GLU A 100 7.51 -3.99 -8.29
N GLU A 101 6.50 -4.78 -7.93
CA GLU A 101 5.10 -4.43 -8.12
C GLU A 101 4.72 -3.22 -7.27
N LEU A 102 5.17 -3.16 -6.00
CA LEU A 102 4.97 -2.00 -5.14
C LEU A 102 5.46 -0.72 -5.81
N LEU A 103 6.71 -0.71 -6.31
CA LEU A 103 7.29 0.46 -6.94
C LEU A 103 6.48 0.92 -8.15
N LEU A 104 6.12 -0.01 -9.04
CA LEU A 104 5.35 0.29 -10.25
C LEU A 104 3.94 0.82 -9.93
N CYS A 105 3.26 0.21 -8.96
CA CYS A 105 1.94 0.69 -8.51
C CYS A 105 2.03 2.10 -7.91
N LEU A 106 3.08 2.38 -7.13
CA LEU A 106 3.29 3.71 -6.53
C LEU A 106 3.58 4.77 -7.59
N GLU A 107 4.38 4.48 -8.62
CA GLU A 107 4.63 5.37 -9.76
C GLU A 107 3.34 5.77 -10.48
N LEU A 108 2.36 4.86 -10.57
CA LEU A 108 1.07 5.08 -11.22
C LEU A 108 0.02 5.75 -10.32
N MET A 109 0.24 5.82 -9.00
CA MET A 109 -0.78 6.29 -8.04
C MET A 109 -1.16 7.77 -8.24
N GLY A 110 -0.25 8.58 -8.78
CA GLY A 110 -0.44 10.01 -8.99
C GLY A 110 -0.46 10.80 -7.67
N LYS A 111 -1.00 12.01 -7.71
CA LYS A 111 -0.95 12.95 -6.57
C LYS A 111 -1.59 12.38 -5.30
N LEU A 112 -0.92 12.68 -4.18
CA LEU A 112 -1.32 12.29 -2.83
C LEU A 112 -1.47 13.52 -1.92
N ASP A 113 -2.27 13.37 -0.88
CA ASP A 113 -2.42 14.37 0.18
C ASP A 113 -1.39 14.11 1.30
N GLY A 114 -0.36 14.98 1.37
CA GLY A 114 0.74 14.84 2.33
C GLY A 114 0.30 15.01 3.77
N GLU A 115 -0.62 15.94 4.07
CA GLU A 115 -1.14 16.16 5.42
C GLU A 115 -1.89 14.92 5.93
N LYS A 116 -2.65 14.31 5.06
CA LYS A 116 -3.38 13.08 5.35
C LYS A 116 -2.45 11.88 5.57
N ILE A 117 -1.35 11.80 4.82
CA ILE A 117 -0.30 10.81 5.05
C ILE A 117 0.30 10.99 6.46
N LEU A 118 0.64 12.21 6.86
CA LEU A 118 1.18 12.48 8.21
C LEU A 118 0.16 12.15 9.30
N GLU A 119 -1.11 12.49 9.10
CA GLU A 119 -2.18 12.12 10.02
C GLU A 119 -2.24 10.61 10.22
N TYR A 120 -2.21 9.84 9.13
CA TYR A 120 -2.26 8.38 9.20
C TYR A 120 -1.01 7.81 9.86
N LEU A 121 0.18 8.28 9.53
CA LEU A 121 1.42 7.82 10.14
C LEU A 121 1.44 8.01 11.66
N LYS A 122 0.84 9.10 12.17
CA LYS A 122 0.65 9.30 13.62
C LYS A 122 -0.16 8.17 14.26
N HIS A 123 -1.20 7.69 13.58
CA HIS A 123 -2.01 6.57 14.07
C HIS A 123 -1.26 5.23 14.04
N TYR A 124 -0.40 5.00 13.04
CA TYR A 124 0.47 3.81 13.01
C TYR A 124 1.53 3.83 14.12
N ASN A 125 1.98 5.01 14.52
CA ASN A 125 2.96 5.23 15.58
C ASN A 125 4.22 4.36 15.43
N SER A 126 4.80 4.31 14.25
CA SER A 126 5.94 3.47 13.90
C SER A 126 7.05 4.26 13.22
N GLN A 127 8.17 4.47 13.90
CA GLN A 127 9.35 5.15 13.35
C GLN A 127 9.88 4.44 12.09
N LYS A 128 9.87 3.10 12.07
CA LYS A 128 10.21 2.32 10.87
C LYS A 128 9.31 2.70 9.70
N LEU A 129 8.00 2.87 9.93
CA LEU A 129 7.06 3.19 8.88
C LEU A 129 7.24 4.65 8.41
N TYR A 130 7.55 5.58 9.29
CA TYR A 130 7.96 6.93 8.90
C TYR A 130 9.20 6.92 7.99
N ALA A 131 10.22 6.09 8.31
CA ALA A 131 11.41 5.96 7.48
C ALA A 131 11.08 5.38 6.10
N LYS A 132 10.29 4.32 6.03
CA LYS A 132 9.88 3.67 4.78
C LYS A 132 9.05 4.60 3.90
N VAL A 133 8.00 5.20 4.47
CA VAL A 133 7.08 6.09 3.74
C VAL A 133 7.82 7.36 3.31
N GLY A 134 8.55 8.02 4.20
CA GLY A 134 9.30 9.23 3.86
C GLY A 134 10.32 8.99 2.75
N PHE A 135 11.03 7.85 2.77
CA PHE A 135 11.93 7.44 1.69
C PHE A 135 11.19 7.29 0.35
N MET A 136 10.02 6.62 0.32
CA MET A 136 9.25 6.43 -0.92
C MET A 136 8.62 7.74 -1.41
N LEU A 137 8.17 8.61 -0.50
CA LEU A 137 7.68 9.95 -0.86
C LEU A 137 8.78 10.79 -1.52
N GLU A 138 9.99 10.78 -0.97
CA GLU A 138 11.13 11.49 -1.56
C GLU A 138 11.54 10.91 -2.91
N LEU A 139 11.59 9.56 -3.02
CA LEU A 139 11.98 8.85 -4.23
C LEU A 139 11.04 9.13 -5.41
N LEU A 140 9.74 9.24 -5.15
CA LEU A 140 8.67 9.33 -6.16
C LEU A 140 7.94 10.68 -6.15
N ASN A 141 8.56 11.72 -5.57
CA ASN A 141 7.89 13.00 -5.33
C ASN A 141 7.39 13.70 -6.62
N ASP A 142 8.08 13.52 -7.75
CA ASP A 142 7.64 14.08 -9.03
C ASP A 142 6.22 13.61 -9.42
N GLY A 143 5.87 12.38 -9.08
CA GLY A 143 4.53 11.82 -9.29
C GLY A 143 3.53 12.17 -8.19
N PHE A 144 3.97 12.17 -6.94
CA PHE A 144 3.11 12.36 -5.77
C PHE A 144 2.77 13.83 -5.50
N GLY A 145 3.68 14.75 -5.82
CA GLY A 145 3.49 16.19 -5.59
C GLY A 145 3.41 16.56 -4.11
N ILE A 146 4.24 15.94 -3.28
CA ILE A 146 4.29 16.13 -1.82
C ILE A 146 5.16 17.35 -1.48
N ASP A 147 4.69 18.21 -0.58
CA ASP A 147 5.50 19.31 -0.04
C ASP A 147 6.71 18.76 0.73
N GLU A 148 7.88 19.38 0.52
CA GLU A 148 9.13 18.98 1.21
C GLU A 148 8.99 18.97 2.74
N LYS A 149 8.14 19.83 3.30
CA LYS A 149 7.85 19.84 4.74
C LYS A 149 7.26 18.54 5.26
N VAL A 150 6.45 17.85 4.45
CA VAL A 150 5.88 16.55 4.80
C VAL A 150 6.98 15.50 4.86
N ILE A 151 7.91 15.53 3.90
CA ILE A 151 9.07 14.64 3.85
C ILE A 151 9.99 14.90 5.06
N GLU A 152 10.23 16.17 5.38
CA GLU A 152 11.00 16.55 6.57
C GLU A 152 10.33 16.11 7.87
N GLU A 153 9.02 16.25 7.97
CA GLU A 153 8.27 15.77 9.15
C GLU A 153 8.39 14.25 9.31
N CYS A 154 8.34 13.49 8.21
CA CYS A 154 8.63 12.05 8.27
C CYS A 154 10.02 11.78 8.83
N ARG A 155 11.04 12.55 8.42
CA ARG A 155 12.42 12.41 8.89
C ARG A 155 12.57 12.77 10.37
N ASN A 156 11.88 13.79 10.84
CA ASN A 156 11.91 14.22 12.25
C ASN A 156 11.29 13.17 13.19
N ASN A 157 10.48 12.25 12.67
CA ASN A 157 9.85 11.17 13.43
C ASN A 157 10.63 9.85 13.41
N ILE A 158 11.86 9.82 12.91
CA ILE A 158 12.75 8.65 12.98
C ILE A 158 13.89 8.89 13.99
N ASN A 159 14.43 7.79 14.56
CA ASN A 159 15.61 7.84 15.40
C ASN A 159 16.85 7.29 14.66
N GLU A 160 18.00 7.23 15.35
CA GLU A 160 19.29 6.78 14.80
C GLU A 160 19.39 5.26 14.54
N ARG A 161 18.33 4.48 14.82
CA ARG A 161 18.35 3.03 14.58
C ARG A 161 18.31 2.74 13.10
N THR A 162 19.05 1.72 12.68
CA THR A 162 18.95 1.17 11.33
C THR A 162 17.66 0.35 11.20
N TYR A 163 16.85 0.70 10.20
CA TYR A 163 15.66 -0.03 9.80
C TYR A 163 15.93 -0.82 8.53
N TYR A 164 15.11 -1.85 8.30
CA TYR A 164 15.09 -2.62 7.06
C TYR A 164 13.73 -2.46 6.39
N PHE A 165 13.70 -2.24 5.09
CA PHE A 165 12.45 -2.01 4.36
C PHE A 165 11.47 -3.16 4.59
N ASP A 166 11.95 -4.40 4.40
CA ASP A 166 11.21 -5.62 4.72
C ASP A 166 12.12 -6.72 5.32
N ASN A 167 11.58 -7.92 5.49
CA ASN A 167 12.36 -9.04 6.01
C ASN A 167 13.30 -9.67 4.97
N GLU A 168 12.99 -9.56 3.68
CA GLU A 168 13.82 -10.07 2.58
C GLU A 168 15.03 -9.16 2.35
N THR A 169 14.88 -7.86 2.64
CA THR A 169 15.99 -6.88 2.61
C THR A 169 17.16 -7.28 3.50
N LYS A 170 16.98 -8.19 4.46
CA LYS A 170 18.08 -8.75 5.27
C LYS A 170 18.89 -9.81 4.53
N ARG A 171 18.37 -10.38 3.42
CA ARG A 171 18.93 -11.55 2.74
C ARG A 171 19.51 -11.27 1.37
N ASN A 172 19.07 -10.18 0.71
CA ASN A 172 19.40 -9.85 -0.68
C ASN A 172 20.41 -8.70 -0.79
N GLU A 173 20.81 -8.38 -2.02
CA GLU A 173 21.61 -7.21 -2.31
C GLU A 173 20.86 -5.91 -1.99
N ASN A 174 21.34 -5.17 -1.01
CA ASN A 174 20.66 -4.03 -0.44
C ASN A 174 21.59 -2.83 -0.36
N LYS A 175 21.00 -1.64 -0.19
CA LYS A 175 21.76 -0.42 0.03
C LYS A 175 21.25 0.34 1.23
N TYR A 176 22.16 0.78 2.08
CA TYR A 176 21.85 1.67 3.19
C TYR A 176 21.69 3.11 2.70
N VAL A 177 20.57 3.72 3.06
CA VAL A 177 20.24 5.12 2.78
C VAL A 177 20.35 5.91 4.07
N ASN A 178 21.50 6.59 4.24
CA ASN A 178 21.85 7.26 5.48
C ASN A 178 20.79 8.29 5.93
N LYS A 179 20.24 9.07 5.01
CA LYS A 179 19.21 10.09 5.27
C LYS A 179 17.98 9.54 6.00
N TRP A 180 17.65 8.25 5.78
CA TRP A 180 16.47 7.57 6.31
C TRP A 180 16.79 6.49 7.35
N ASN A 181 18.08 6.27 7.69
CA ASN A 181 18.53 5.15 8.51
C ASN A 181 17.93 3.80 8.03
N LEU A 182 17.75 3.64 6.71
CA LEU A 182 16.99 2.57 6.10
C LEU A 182 17.82 1.76 5.12
N VAL A 183 17.80 0.44 5.28
CA VAL A 183 18.33 -0.51 4.28
C VAL A 183 17.20 -0.83 3.31
N VAL A 184 17.40 -0.54 2.03
CA VAL A 184 16.38 -0.69 0.97
C VAL A 184 16.83 -1.68 -0.11
N PRO A 185 15.90 -2.35 -0.79
CA PRO A 185 16.19 -3.13 -2.00
C PRO A 185 16.86 -2.27 -3.07
N LYS A 186 17.89 -2.80 -3.74
CA LYS A 186 18.59 -2.07 -4.83
C LYS A 186 17.65 -1.60 -5.94
N ILE A 187 16.60 -2.35 -6.21
CA ILE A 187 15.64 -2.03 -7.27
C ILE A 187 15.03 -0.63 -7.12
N PHE A 188 14.77 -0.17 -5.90
CA PHE A 188 14.25 1.19 -5.67
C PHE A 188 15.21 2.28 -6.11
N LEU A 189 16.51 2.03 -6.06
CA LEU A 189 17.55 3.01 -6.40
C LEU A 189 17.97 2.96 -7.88
N THR A 190 17.73 1.86 -8.55
CA THR A 190 18.08 1.71 -9.98
C THR A 190 17.04 2.35 -10.89
N ARG A 191 15.76 2.27 -10.56
CA ARG A 191 14.65 2.87 -11.34
C ARG A 191 14.47 4.36 -11.10
N GLY A 192 14.67 4.86 -9.89
CA GLY A 192 14.60 6.30 -9.59
C GLY A 192 15.63 7.16 -10.32
N ARG A 193 16.64 6.57 -10.99
CA ARG A 193 17.61 7.26 -11.85
C ARG A 193 17.23 7.29 -13.33
N THR A 194 16.22 6.52 -13.74
CA THR A 194 15.82 6.42 -15.16
C THR A 194 14.83 7.53 -15.55
N LEU A 195 14.33 8.31 -14.60
CA LEU A 195 13.40 9.42 -14.84
C LEU A 195 14.08 10.80 -14.95
N HIS A 196 15.41 10.85 -14.89
CA HIS A 196 16.19 12.08 -15.10
C HIS A 196 16.97 12.02 -16.41
N TRP A 197 16.27 11.94 -17.56
CA TRP A 197 16.79 12.23 -18.90
C TRP A 197 15.87 13.19 -19.61
#